data_5a7e081419654dc5bdbedc602eb54581
#
_entry.id   5a7e081419654dc5bdbedc602eb54581
#
_cell.length_a   1.000
_cell.length_b   1.000
_cell.length_c   1.000
_cell.angle_alpha   90.00
_cell.angle_beta   90.00
_cell.angle_gamma   90.00
#
_symmetry.space_group_name_H-M   'P 1'
#
loop_
_entity.id
_entity.type
_entity.pdbx_description
1 polymer ?
#
loop_
_entity_poly.entity_id
_entity_poly.type
_entity_poly.pdbx_seq_one_letter_code
_entity_poly.pdbx_strand_id
1 'polypeptide(L)'
;MQPKRRAFCLASLAALAACAADRAPARPASLAGRAWDVAARRFVKTAEARARIAAATVALLGETHDNRTHHEIQRSILAEALRMGRRPALAMEQIDLEWQADVDRAIANGASPAQIGVAAHATRGWDWPAYSPMVALAMSNRLPVVALNLPRERTRRIVGEGLDALGPGEATRLALTATWNPQRNARLRREIVQGHCGDDSPIVDKLVDVQRAKDAVMADRILEASARGVVAILGRGHARRDLGVPLYLAARAPALQVLSLGLVEIDPQAHGVEDYPEARRGRFDLLWFTEAARREDPCLAFKGVPVPR
;
A
#
# COMPACT_ATOMS: atom_id res chain seq x y z
N MET A 1 76.82 -10.22 -69.05
CA MET A 1 75.36 -10.38 -69.01
C MET A 1 75.04 -10.98 -67.61
N GLN A 2 74.55 -10.15 -66.74
CA GLN A 2 74.11 -10.57 -65.41
C GLN A 2 72.54 -10.41 -65.32
N PRO A 3 71.81 -11.38 -64.75
CA PRO A 3 70.44 -11.27 -64.56
C PRO A 3 70.14 -10.57 -63.23
N LYS A 4 69.18 -9.61 -63.24
CA LYS A 4 68.68 -8.82 -62.12
C LYS A 4 67.88 -9.70 -61.20
N ARG A 5 68.23 -9.75 -59.91
CA ARG A 5 67.39 -10.31 -58.83
C ARG A 5 66.32 -9.34 -58.45
N ARG A 6 65.06 -9.75 -58.57
CA ARG A 6 63.90 -9.07 -58.03
C ARG A 6 63.71 -9.49 -56.61
N ALA A 7 63.75 -8.53 -55.67
CA ALA A 7 63.39 -8.76 -54.27
C ALA A 7 61.87 -8.72 -54.15
N PHE A 8 61.30 -9.77 -53.58
CA PHE A 8 59.88 -9.84 -53.18
C PHE A 8 59.79 -9.33 -51.74
N CYS A 9 59.09 -8.18 -51.54
CA CYS A 9 58.66 -7.71 -50.24
C CYS A 9 57.42 -8.46 -49.85
N LEU A 10 57.53 -9.32 -48.86
CA LEU A 10 56.38 -9.90 -48.15
C LEU A 10 55.87 -8.88 -47.17
N ALA A 11 54.71 -8.28 -47.44
CA ALA A 11 53.98 -7.47 -46.50
C ALA A 11 53.18 -8.35 -45.54
N SER A 12 53.60 -8.38 -44.26
CA SER A 12 52.88 -9.08 -43.19
C SER A 12 51.65 -8.24 -42.76
N LEU A 13 50.44 -8.69 -43.11
CA LEU A 13 49.19 -8.16 -42.52
C LEU A 13 49.07 -8.69 -41.10
N ALA A 14 49.32 -7.83 -40.10
CA ALA A 14 48.94 -8.08 -38.73
C ALA A 14 47.43 -7.83 -38.59
N ALA A 15 46.64 -8.91 -38.44
CA ALA A 15 45.24 -8.86 -38.11
C ALA A 15 45.06 -8.40 -36.65
N LEU A 16 44.63 -7.18 -36.43
CA LEU A 16 44.13 -6.69 -35.13
C LEU A 16 42.81 -7.39 -34.84
N ALA A 17 42.84 -8.47 -34.09
CA ALA A 17 41.65 -9.04 -33.45
C ALA A 17 41.20 -8.07 -32.33
N ALA A 18 40.25 -7.18 -32.64
CA ALA A 18 39.54 -6.40 -31.63
C ALA A 18 38.71 -7.38 -30.80
N CYS A 19 39.12 -7.66 -29.55
CA CYS A 19 38.27 -8.30 -28.54
C CYS A 19 37.10 -7.37 -28.25
N ALA A 20 35.96 -7.59 -28.91
CA ALA A 20 34.68 -7.09 -28.48
C ALA A 20 34.40 -7.81 -27.13
N ALA A 21 34.74 -7.14 -26.03
CA ALA A 21 34.25 -7.57 -24.74
C ALA A 21 32.73 -7.45 -24.77
N ASP A 22 32.01 -8.56 -24.83
CA ASP A 22 30.57 -8.63 -24.59
C ASP A 22 30.33 -8.02 -23.20
N ARG A 23 29.97 -6.74 -23.19
CA ARG A 23 29.43 -6.11 -21.99
C ARG A 23 28.10 -6.80 -21.75
N ALA A 24 28.04 -7.66 -20.75
CA ALA A 24 26.78 -8.13 -20.20
C ALA A 24 25.88 -6.90 -19.99
N PRO A 25 24.59 -6.97 -20.41
CA PRO A 25 23.68 -5.84 -20.26
C PRO A 25 23.72 -5.39 -18.80
N ALA A 26 23.96 -4.10 -18.57
CA ALA A 26 24.00 -3.53 -17.24
C ALA A 26 22.67 -3.90 -16.54
N ARG A 27 22.76 -4.56 -15.40
CA ARG A 27 21.58 -4.85 -14.58
C ARG A 27 20.81 -3.53 -14.41
N PRO A 28 19.49 -3.50 -14.69
CA PRO A 28 18.71 -2.30 -14.45
C PRO A 28 18.92 -1.85 -13.02
N ALA A 29 19.12 -0.53 -12.82
CA ALA A 29 19.30 0.02 -11.48
C ALA A 29 18.09 -0.37 -10.60
N SER A 30 18.35 -0.86 -9.38
CA SER A 30 17.29 -1.26 -8.45
C SER A 30 16.24 -0.14 -8.31
N LEU A 31 14.97 -0.51 -8.32
CA LEU A 31 13.87 0.41 -8.06
C LEU A 31 13.74 0.76 -6.56
N ALA A 32 14.33 -0.04 -5.68
CA ALA A 32 14.25 0.17 -4.23
C ALA A 32 14.73 1.58 -3.84
N GLY A 33 13.98 2.22 -2.95
CA GLY A 33 14.22 3.59 -2.51
C GLY A 33 13.79 4.67 -3.49
N ARG A 34 13.17 4.31 -4.63
CA ARG A 34 12.71 5.28 -5.65
C ARG A 34 11.21 5.54 -5.56
N ALA A 35 10.81 6.78 -5.82
CA ALA A 35 9.41 7.17 -5.90
C ALA A 35 9.01 7.46 -7.36
N TRP A 36 7.79 7.03 -7.74
CA TRP A 36 7.25 7.15 -9.08
C TRP A 36 5.92 7.92 -9.07
N ASP A 37 5.81 8.94 -9.90
CA ASP A 37 4.55 9.64 -10.17
C ASP A 37 3.79 8.89 -11.27
N VAL A 38 2.65 8.30 -10.90
CA VAL A 38 1.89 7.43 -11.79
C VAL A 38 1.25 8.20 -12.94
N ALA A 39 0.76 9.41 -12.67
CA ALA A 39 0.12 10.24 -13.69
C ALA A 39 1.16 10.81 -14.67
N ALA A 40 2.27 11.33 -14.15
CA ALA A 40 3.36 11.90 -14.95
C ALA A 40 4.26 10.84 -15.59
N ARG A 41 4.18 9.56 -15.16
CA ARG A 41 5.01 8.44 -15.62
C ARG A 41 6.50 8.74 -15.53
N ARG A 42 6.94 9.26 -14.40
CA ARG A 42 8.34 9.60 -14.14
C ARG A 42 8.72 9.38 -12.68
N PHE A 43 10.01 9.12 -12.47
CA PHE A 43 10.55 9.13 -11.13
C PHE A 43 10.59 10.56 -10.58
N VAL A 44 10.32 10.67 -9.30
CA VAL A 44 10.43 11.92 -8.53
C VAL A 44 11.40 11.72 -7.36
N LYS A 45 11.99 12.80 -6.87
CA LYS A 45 12.84 12.73 -5.66
C LYS A 45 11.98 12.30 -4.47
N THR A 46 12.49 11.42 -3.63
CA THR A 46 11.75 10.92 -2.45
C THR A 46 11.38 12.05 -1.48
N ALA A 47 12.21 13.07 -1.37
CA ALA A 47 11.88 14.26 -0.58
C ALA A 47 10.68 15.02 -1.16
N GLU A 48 10.59 15.16 -2.50
CA GLU A 48 9.45 15.77 -3.20
C GLU A 48 8.17 14.93 -2.99
N ALA A 49 8.27 13.61 -3.18
CA ALA A 49 7.15 12.69 -2.96
C ALA A 49 6.63 12.81 -1.51
N ARG A 50 7.54 12.78 -0.53
CA ARG A 50 7.20 12.91 0.89
C ARG A 50 6.48 14.22 1.19
N ALA A 51 7.01 15.34 0.70
CA ALA A 51 6.42 16.66 0.90
C ALA A 51 5.02 16.76 0.26
N ARG A 52 4.85 16.27 -0.97
CA ARG A 52 3.54 16.23 -1.63
C ARG A 52 2.50 15.43 -0.84
N ILE A 53 2.89 14.23 -0.35
CA ILE A 53 2.01 13.38 0.43
C ILE A 53 1.66 14.05 1.76
N ALA A 54 2.65 14.59 2.47
CA ALA A 54 2.46 15.26 3.74
C ALA A 54 1.59 16.53 3.64
N ALA A 55 1.55 17.16 2.48
CA ALA A 55 0.72 18.35 2.21
C ALA A 55 -0.75 18.02 1.89
N ALA A 56 -1.10 16.78 1.53
CA ALA A 56 -2.46 16.40 1.18
C ALA A 56 -3.42 16.53 2.38
N THR A 57 -4.68 16.88 2.14
CA THR A 57 -5.70 16.89 3.19
C THR A 57 -5.90 15.48 3.75
N VAL A 58 -5.98 14.50 2.87
CA VAL A 58 -6.00 13.08 3.22
C VAL A 58 -4.88 12.37 2.50
N ALA A 59 -3.95 11.79 3.24
CA ALA A 59 -2.88 10.93 2.75
C ALA A 59 -3.20 9.47 3.10
N LEU A 60 -3.40 8.63 2.08
CA LEU A 60 -3.62 7.19 2.23
C LEU A 60 -2.31 6.47 1.95
N LEU A 61 -1.71 5.84 2.96
CA LEU A 61 -0.39 5.23 2.90
C LEU A 61 -0.53 3.70 2.89
N GLY A 62 -0.64 3.15 1.68
CA GLY A 62 -0.89 1.73 1.46
C GLY A 62 0.36 0.88 1.60
N GLU A 63 0.35 -0.08 2.51
CA GLU A 63 1.49 -0.90 2.89
C GLU A 63 1.35 -2.39 2.54
N THR A 64 2.44 -3.12 2.65
CA THR A 64 2.50 -4.55 2.98
C THR A 64 2.78 -4.63 4.47
N HIS A 65 1.88 -5.24 5.24
CA HIS A 65 1.79 -5.09 6.69
C HIS A 65 3.01 -5.57 7.50
N ASP A 66 3.80 -6.46 6.96
CA ASP A 66 5.01 -7.00 7.60
C ASP A 66 6.32 -6.35 7.12
N ASN A 67 6.22 -5.31 6.25
CA ASN A 67 7.40 -4.60 5.76
C ASN A 67 7.73 -3.39 6.65
N ARG A 68 8.76 -3.53 7.47
CA ARG A 68 9.20 -2.46 8.39
C ARG A 68 9.65 -1.19 7.67
N THR A 69 10.20 -1.29 6.47
CA THR A 69 10.56 -0.11 5.66
C THR A 69 9.33 0.69 5.28
N HIS A 70 8.18 0.03 5.05
CA HIS A 70 6.91 0.73 4.83
C HIS A 70 6.52 1.56 6.05
N HIS A 71 6.62 1.01 7.26
CA HIS A 71 6.30 1.73 8.50
C HIS A 71 7.25 2.91 8.75
N GLU A 72 8.53 2.78 8.40
CA GLU A 72 9.50 3.89 8.48
C GLU A 72 9.14 5.03 7.52
N ILE A 73 8.77 4.70 6.27
CA ILE A 73 8.32 5.70 5.28
C ILE A 73 7.05 6.39 5.77
N GLN A 74 6.06 5.65 6.25
CA GLN A 74 4.80 6.19 6.80
C GLN A 74 5.07 7.13 7.97
N ARG A 75 5.91 6.71 8.92
CA ARG A 75 6.32 7.57 10.04
C ARG A 75 7.04 8.84 9.57
N SER A 76 7.90 8.72 8.55
CA SER A 76 8.61 9.87 7.98
C SER A 76 7.68 10.88 7.31
N ILE A 77 6.58 10.41 6.69
CA ILE A 77 5.54 11.26 6.09
C ILE A 77 4.75 12.00 7.16
N LEU A 78 4.37 11.31 8.26
CA LEU A 78 3.71 11.96 9.39
C LEU A 78 4.62 13.02 10.03
N ALA A 79 5.92 12.71 10.20
CA ALA A 79 6.89 13.66 10.71
C ALA A 79 7.05 14.88 9.78
N GLU A 80 7.02 14.69 8.47
CA GLU A 80 7.08 15.77 7.49
C GLU A 80 5.83 16.67 7.58
N ALA A 81 4.63 16.09 7.73
CA ALA A 81 3.41 16.87 7.95
C ALA A 81 3.51 17.76 9.20
N LEU A 82 4.06 17.22 10.30
CA LEU A 82 4.30 17.96 11.54
C LEU A 82 5.33 19.08 11.33
N ARG A 83 6.43 18.83 10.60
CA ARG A 83 7.45 19.82 10.25
C ARG A 83 6.85 20.97 9.42
N MET A 84 5.85 20.70 8.60
CA MET A 84 5.10 21.68 7.83
C MET A 84 4.05 22.45 8.68
N GLY A 85 4.01 22.24 10.00
CA GLY A 85 3.07 22.87 10.90
C GLY A 85 1.69 22.24 10.93
N ARG A 86 1.47 21.13 10.22
CA ARG A 86 0.18 20.44 10.18
C ARG A 86 -0.02 19.55 11.40
N ARG A 87 -1.28 19.26 11.71
CA ARG A 87 -1.67 18.43 12.87
C ARG A 87 -2.74 17.41 12.44
N PRO A 88 -2.42 16.51 11.47
CA PRO A 88 -3.40 15.54 10.98
C PRO A 88 -3.75 14.51 12.05
N ALA A 89 -4.93 13.88 11.93
CA ALA A 89 -5.21 12.66 12.66
C ALA A 89 -4.36 11.51 12.09
N LEU A 90 -3.85 10.64 12.95
CA LEU A 90 -3.28 9.35 12.56
C LEU A 90 -4.40 8.32 12.55
N ALA A 91 -4.83 7.88 11.37
CA ALA A 91 -5.89 6.89 11.21
C ALA A 91 -5.29 5.52 10.87
N MET A 92 -5.75 4.46 11.55
CA MET A 92 -5.07 3.16 11.51
C MET A 92 -6.04 2.01 11.27
N GLU A 93 -5.80 1.21 10.22
CA GLU A 93 -6.49 -0.06 9.97
C GLU A 93 -6.25 -1.08 11.07
N GLN A 94 -5.13 -0.96 11.76
CA GLN A 94 -4.71 -1.87 12.83
C GLN A 94 -5.59 -1.79 14.08
N ILE A 95 -6.56 -0.86 14.11
CA ILE A 95 -7.47 -0.63 15.24
C ILE A 95 -8.91 -0.81 14.76
N ASP A 96 -9.64 -1.76 15.37
CA ASP A 96 -11.05 -1.95 15.11
C ASP A 96 -11.88 -0.83 15.76
N LEU A 97 -12.97 -0.39 15.11
CA LEU A 97 -13.79 0.74 15.54
C LEU A 97 -14.32 0.60 16.97
N GLU A 98 -14.62 -0.60 17.39
CA GLU A 98 -15.17 -0.89 18.73
C GLU A 98 -14.21 -0.49 19.86
N TRP A 99 -12.90 -0.40 19.56
CA TRP A 99 -11.85 -0.07 20.54
C TRP A 99 -11.48 1.41 20.57
N GLN A 100 -12.13 2.27 19.77
CA GLN A 100 -11.80 3.69 19.74
C GLN A 100 -11.88 4.34 21.12
N ALA A 101 -12.95 4.09 21.87
CA ALA A 101 -13.14 4.69 23.19
C ALA A 101 -12.07 4.22 24.20
N ASP A 102 -11.60 2.98 24.10
CA ASP A 102 -10.56 2.45 24.96
C ASP A 102 -9.18 3.05 24.63
N VAL A 103 -8.89 3.23 23.33
CA VAL A 103 -7.70 3.94 22.85
C VAL A 103 -7.69 5.39 23.33
N ASP A 104 -8.81 6.11 23.18
CA ASP A 104 -8.92 7.52 23.61
C ASP A 104 -8.71 7.65 25.12
N ARG A 105 -9.33 6.75 25.90
CA ARG A 105 -9.17 6.70 27.36
C ARG A 105 -7.72 6.40 27.76
N ALA A 106 -7.08 5.44 27.09
CA ALA A 106 -5.69 5.10 27.37
C ALA A 106 -4.74 6.27 27.07
N ILE A 107 -4.95 6.98 25.95
CA ILE A 107 -4.16 8.18 25.58
C ILE A 107 -4.37 9.28 26.64
N ALA A 108 -5.62 9.55 27.04
CA ALA A 108 -5.94 10.55 28.05
C ALA A 108 -5.30 10.27 29.41
N ASN A 109 -5.15 8.98 29.76
CA ASN A 109 -4.48 8.53 30.98
C ASN A 109 -2.96 8.42 30.87
N GLY A 110 -2.36 8.88 29.78
CA GLY A 110 -0.89 8.90 29.60
C GLY A 110 -0.28 7.51 29.36
N ALA A 111 -1.04 6.57 28.81
CA ALA A 111 -0.54 5.24 28.46
C ALA A 111 0.64 5.32 27.48
N SER A 112 1.56 4.37 27.54
CA SER A 112 2.63 4.21 26.57
C SER A 112 2.11 3.72 25.22
N PRO A 113 2.84 3.91 24.10
CA PRO A 113 2.43 3.37 22.79
C PRO A 113 2.19 1.85 22.79
N ALA A 114 2.93 1.09 23.60
CA ALA A 114 2.69 -0.35 23.77
C ALA A 114 1.35 -0.64 24.44
N GLN A 115 0.98 0.14 25.46
CA GLN A 115 -0.31 0.02 26.15
C GLN A 115 -1.48 0.45 25.25
N ILE A 116 -1.27 1.38 24.30
CA ILE A 116 -2.27 1.69 23.26
C ILE A 116 -2.56 0.45 22.42
N GLY A 117 -1.54 -0.34 22.04
CA GLY A 117 -1.75 -1.59 21.32
C GLY A 117 -2.57 -2.62 22.09
N VAL A 118 -2.41 -2.65 23.41
CA VAL A 118 -3.23 -3.50 24.27
C VAL A 118 -4.68 -2.99 24.32
N ALA A 119 -4.89 -1.68 24.52
CA ALA A 119 -6.21 -1.06 24.53
C ALA A 119 -6.95 -1.21 23.19
N ALA A 120 -6.21 -1.20 22.10
CA ALA A 120 -6.71 -1.43 20.74
C ALA A 120 -6.95 -2.91 20.41
N HIS A 121 -6.62 -3.84 21.31
CA HIS A 121 -6.60 -5.29 21.02
C HIS A 121 -5.79 -5.68 19.77
N ALA A 122 -4.90 -4.80 19.33
CA ALA A 122 -4.15 -4.95 18.09
C ALA A 122 -2.98 -5.95 18.20
N THR A 123 -2.49 -6.22 19.42
CA THR A 123 -1.35 -7.12 19.67
C THR A 123 -1.60 -8.58 19.29
N ARG A 124 -2.84 -8.98 19.05
CA ARG A 124 -3.21 -10.34 18.66
C ARG A 124 -3.24 -10.61 17.15
N GLY A 125 -3.15 -9.57 16.33
CA GLY A 125 -3.26 -9.71 14.87
C GLY A 125 -2.23 -8.90 14.10
N TRP A 126 -1.46 -8.04 14.79
CA TRP A 126 -0.52 -7.11 14.19
C TRP A 126 0.82 -7.16 14.92
N ASP A 127 1.93 -6.97 14.20
CA ASP A 127 3.24 -6.69 14.81
C ASP A 127 3.23 -5.27 15.40
N TRP A 128 2.48 -5.07 16.48
CA TRP A 128 2.30 -3.75 17.09
C TRP A 128 3.60 -3.01 17.40
N PRO A 129 4.70 -3.67 17.84
CA PRO A 129 5.99 -3.02 17.99
C PRO A 129 6.46 -2.27 16.74
N ALA A 130 6.13 -2.73 15.53
CA ALA A 130 6.47 -2.05 14.29
C ALA A 130 5.68 -0.74 14.07
N TYR A 131 4.44 -0.66 14.58
CA TYR A 131 3.58 0.54 14.52
C TYR A 131 3.79 1.51 15.68
N SER A 132 4.27 1.02 16.82
CA SER A 132 4.47 1.81 18.05
C SER A 132 5.26 3.11 17.86
N PRO A 133 6.34 3.18 17.05
CA PRO A 133 7.07 4.44 16.84
C PRO A 133 6.24 5.54 16.17
N MET A 134 5.27 5.17 15.32
CA MET A 134 4.36 6.10 14.66
C MET A 134 3.28 6.59 15.63
N VAL A 135 2.74 5.69 16.46
CA VAL A 135 1.80 6.03 17.53
C VAL A 135 2.48 6.95 18.56
N ALA A 136 3.73 6.67 18.95
CA ALA A 136 4.52 7.53 19.82
C ALA A 136 4.67 8.95 19.25
N LEU A 137 4.94 9.07 17.94
CA LEU A 137 5.04 10.36 17.27
C LEU A 137 3.69 11.10 17.28
N ALA A 138 2.57 10.40 17.07
CA ALA A 138 1.24 11.01 17.16
C ALA A 138 0.93 11.50 18.58
N MET A 139 1.14 10.67 19.59
CA MET A 139 0.89 11.00 20.99
C MET A 139 1.74 12.18 21.49
N SER A 140 3.05 12.20 21.20
CA SER A 140 3.95 13.29 21.61
C SER A 140 3.59 14.63 20.99
N ASN A 141 2.87 14.62 19.87
CA ASN A 141 2.35 15.79 19.18
C ASN A 141 0.85 16.04 19.41
N ARG A 142 0.21 15.31 20.33
CA ARG A 142 -1.22 15.40 20.66
C ARG A 142 -2.12 15.27 19.41
N LEU A 143 -1.74 14.39 18.49
CA LEU A 143 -2.58 14.05 17.34
C LEU A 143 -3.62 13.02 17.77
N PRO A 144 -4.87 13.10 17.28
CA PRO A 144 -5.82 12.01 17.45
C PRO A 144 -5.33 10.73 16.77
N VAL A 145 -5.56 9.61 17.42
CA VAL A 145 -5.41 8.26 16.83
C VAL A 145 -6.82 7.75 16.53
N VAL A 146 -7.10 7.45 15.26
CA VAL A 146 -8.43 7.10 14.77
C VAL A 146 -8.46 5.65 14.30
N ALA A 147 -9.38 4.88 14.85
CA ALA A 147 -9.66 3.51 14.42
C ALA A 147 -10.33 3.51 13.04
N LEU A 148 -9.88 2.63 12.15
CA LEU A 148 -10.43 2.50 10.80
C LEU A 148 -11.10 1.16 10.52
N ASN A 149 -10.72 0.09 11.21
CA ASN A 149 -11.11 -1.25 10.79
C ASN A 149 -12.54 -1.60 11.21
N LEU A 150 -13.20 -2.35 10.36
CA LEU A 150 -14.51 -2.90 10.66
C LEU A 150 -14.39 -3.96 11.76
N PRO A 151 -15.20 -3.91 12.85
CA PRO A 151 -15.20 -4.88 13.92
C PRO A 151 -15.35 -6.32 13.42
N ARG A 152 -14.67 -7.27 14.08
CA ARG A 152 -14.69 -8.68 13.68
C ARG A 152 -16.10 -9.27 13.65
N GLU A 153 -16.94 -8.89 14.60
CA GLU A 153 -18.35 -9.36 14.63
C GLU A 153 -19.12 -8.89 13.42
N ARG A 154 -18.98 -7.62 13.02
CA ARG A 154 -19.60 -7.09 11.82
C ARG A 154 -19.06 -7.76 10.56
N THR A 155 -17.75 -8.05 10.51
CA THR A 155 -17.11 -8.80 9.42
C THR A 155 -17.74 -10.19 9.28
N ARG A 156 -17.94 -10.94 10.38
CA ARG A 156 -18.57 -12.26 10.36
C ARG A 156 -20.02 -12.20 9.85
N ARG A 157 -20.77 -11.19 10.28
CA ARG A 157 -22.13 -10.99 9.77
C ARG A 157 -22.14 -10.76 8.26
N ILE A 158 -21.23 -9.96 7.72
CA ILE A 158 -21.12 -9.74 6.27
C ILE A 158 -20.73 -11.02 5.55
N VAL A 159 -19.86 -11.86 6.09
CA VAL A 159 -19.55 -13.17 5.52
C VAL A 159 -20.80 -14.05 5.43
N GLY A 160 -21.67 -14.03 6.44
CA GLY A 160 -22.92 -14.79 6.47
C GLY A 160 -24.03 -14.21 5.58
N GLU A 161 -24.31 -12.93 5.76
CA GLU A 161 -25.51 -12.24 5.25
C GLU A 161 -25.22 -11.35 4.01
N GLY A 162 -23.94 -11.19 3.63
CA GLY A 162 -23.54 -10.24 2.60
C GLY A 162 -23.62 -8.80 3.10
N LEU A 163 -23.64 -7.85 2.18
CA LEU A 163 -23.73 -6.41 2.50
C LEU A 163 -25.07 -6.00 3.14
N ASP A 164 -26.09 -6.84 3.05
CA ASP A 164 -27.38 -6.61 3.71
C ASP A 164 -27.26 -6.56 5.24
N ALA A 165 -26.21 -7.16 5.80
CA ALA A 165 -25.85 -7.08 7.22
C ALA A 165 -25.67 -5.63 7.72
N LEU A 166 -25.39 -4.68 6.83
CA LEU A 166 -25.23 -3.25 7.17
C LEU A 166 -26.58 -2.52 7.27
N GLY A 167 -27.64 -3.11 6.69
CA GLY A 167 -28.94 -2.45 6.59
C GLY A 167 -28.97 -1.32 5.53
N PRO A 168 -30.18 -0.98 5.01
CA PRO A 168 -30.30 -0.07 3.86
C PRO A 168 -29.87 1.37 4.17
N GLY A 169 -30.10 1.86 5.39
CA GLY A 169 -29.71 3.21 5.81
C GLY A 169 -28.19 3.39 5.87
N GLU A 170 -27.48 2.42 6.44
CA GLU A 170 -26.01 2.45 6.50
C GLU A 170 -25.39 2.23 5.13
N ALA A 171 -25.89 1.30 4.34
CA ALA A 171 -25.40 1.03 2.99
C ALA A 171 -25.51 2.29 2.09
N THR A 172 -26.59 3.05 2.22
CA THR A 172 -26.78 4.33 1.51
C THR A 172 -25.80 5.39 2.02
N ARG A 173 -25.70 5.58 3.34
CA ARG A 173 -24.78 6.54 3.96
C ARG A 173 -23.32 6.29 3.55
N LEU A 174 -22.93 5.03 3.48
CA LEU A 174 -21.60 4.60 3.08
C LEU A 174 -21.37 4.61 1.55
N ALA A 175 -22.38 4.94 0.76
CA ALA A 175 -22.32 4.94 -0.72
C ALA A 175 -21.93 3.57 -1.32
N LEU A 176 -22.32 2.47 -0.69
CA LEU A 176 -21.90 1.11 -1.07
C LEU A 176 -22.36 0.70 -2.47
N THR A 177 -23.54 1.13 -2.90
CA THR A 177 -24.09 0.82 -4.22
C THR A 177 -23.66 1.81 -5.28
N ALA A 178 -23.56 3.10 -4.93
CA ALA A 178 -23.25 4.18 -5.88
C ALA A 178 -21.84 4.10 -6.47
N THR A 179 -20.90 3.43 -5.77
CA THR A 179 -19.49 3.36 -6.16
C THR A 179 -19.15 2.10 -6.96
N TRP A 180 -20.02 1.09 -7.00
CA TRP A 180 -19.72 -0.21 -7.55
C TRP A 180 -20.51 -0.55 -8.80
N ASN A 181 -19.83 -1.34 -9.69
CA ASN A 181 -20.41 -1.92 -10.88
C ASN A 181 -19.85 -3.35 -11.08
N PRO A 182 -20.42 -4.15 -12.00
CA PRO A 182 -19.96 -5.51 -12.23
C PRO A 182 -18.48 -5.62 -12.59
N GLN A 183 -17.93 -4.64 -13.32
CA GLN A 183 -16.53 -4.66 -13.75
C GLN A 183 -15.59 -4.47 -12.56
N ARG A 184 -15.90 -3.56 -11.63
CA ARG A 184 -15.14 -3.37 -10.38
C ARG A 184 -15.22 -4.61 -9.51
N ASN A 185 -16.41 -5.20 -9.39
CA ASN A 185 -16.62 -6.43 -8.63
C ASN A 185 -15.74 -7.57 -9.16
N ALA A 186 -15.79 -7.83 -10.47
CA ALA A 186 -14.98 -8.86 -11.10
C ALA A 186 -13.47 -8.59 -10.97
N ARG A 187 -13.05 -7.33 -10.96
CA ARG A 187 -11.64 -6.96 -10.74
C ARG A 187 -11.20 -7.23 -9.30
N LEU A 188 -11.99 -6.78 -8.32
CA LEU A 188 -11.67 -7.03 -6.91
C LEU A 188 -11.64 -8.54 -6.61
N ARG A 189 -12.60 -9.29 -7.15
CA ARG A 189 -12.63 -10.74 -7.02
C ARG A 189 -11.33 -11.39 -7.53
N ARG A 190 -10.84 -11.00 -8.70
CA ARG A 190 -9.55 -11.53 -9.23
C ARG A 190 -8.37 -11.19 -8.33
N GLU A 191 -8.31 -9.97 -7.77
CA GLU A 191 -7.24 -9.56 -6.86
C GLU A 191 -7.28 -10.40 -5.56
N ILE A 192 -8.48 -10.69 -5.05
CA ILE A 192 -8.65 -11.55 -3.87
C ILE A 192 -8.22 -12.99 -4.16
N VAL A 193 -8.64 -13.56 -5.29
CA VAL A 193 -8.19 -14.89 -5.74
C VAL A 193 -6.66 -14.96 -5.81
N GLN A 194 -6.02 -13.96 -6.41
CA GLN A 194 -4.55 -13.90 -6.48
C GLN A 194 -3.91 -13.80 -5.09
N GLY A 195 -4.45 -12.97 -4.20
CA GLY A 195 -3.97 -12.83 -2.83
C GLY A 195 -4.22 -14.06 -1.94
N HIS A 196 -5.13 -14.95 -2.34
CA HIS A 196 -5.43 -16.21 -1.68
C HIS A 196 -4.89 -17.42 -2.45
N CYS A 197 -3.75 -17.26 -3.08
CA CYS A 197 -3.01 -18.37 -3.73
C CYS A 197 -3.77 -19.07 -4.85
N GLY A 198 -4.69 -18.36 -5.52
CA GLY A 198 -5.50 -18.89 -6.60
C GLY A 198 -6.76 -19.66 -6.13
N ASP A 199 -7.07 -19.62 -4.83
CA ASP A 199 -8.33 -20.18 -4.33
C ASP A 199 -9.51 -19.38 -4.90
N ASP A 200 -10.34 -20.04 -5.70
CA ASP A 200 -11.52 -19.49 -6.36
C ASP A 200 -12.83 -20.08 -5.78
N SER A 201 -12.79 -20.47 -4.53
CA SER A 201 -13.95 -21.01 -3.82
C SER A 201 -15.05 -19.96 -3.58
N PRO A 202 -16.28 -20.34 -3.27
CA PRO A 202 -17.40 -19.42 -3.03
C PRO A 202 -17.17 -18.40 -1.91
N ILE A 203 -16.21 -18.63 -1.02
CA ILE A 203 -15.86 -17.68 0.03
C ILE A 203 -15.31 -16.36 -0.55
N VAL A 204 -14.70 -16.39 -1.73
CA VAL A 204 -14.14 -15.21 -2.38
C VAL A 204 -15.18 -14.11 -2.60
N ASP A 205 -16.42 -14.48 -2.97
CA ASP A 205 -17.50 -13.51 -3.15
C ASP A 205 -17.85 -12.83 -1.82
N LYS A 206 -17.81 -13.57 -0.72
CA LYS A 206 -17.99 -13.02 0.64
C LYS A 206 -16.85 -12.09 1.04
N LEU A 207 -15.61 -12.43 0.66
CA LEU A 207 -14.45 -11.57 0.91
C LEU A 207 -14.52 -10.30 0.08
N VAL A 208 -15.10 -10.31 -1.12
CA VAL A 208 -15.39 -9.09 -1.91
C VAL A 208 -16.32 -8.16 -1.13
N ASP A 209 -17.40 -8.68 -0.56
CA ASP A 209 -18.34 -7.88 0.24
C ASP A 209 -17.69 -7.34 1.51
N VAL A 210 -16.89 -8.14 2.19
CA VAL A 210 -16.12 -7.71 3.37
C VAL A 210 -15.15 -6.57 3.00
N GLN A 211 -14.40 -6.72 1.92
CA GLN A 211 -13.44 -5.71 1.47
C GLN A 211 -14.17 -4.38 1.15
N ARG A 212 -15.28 -4.44 0.43
CA ARG A 212 -16.11 -3.28 0.10
C ARG A 212 -16.64 -2.58 1.35
N ALA A 213 -17.15 -3.35 2.32
CA ALA A 213 -17.65 -2.81 3.58
C ALA A 213 -16.53 -2.15 4.40
N LYS A 214 -15.36 -2.78 4.49
CA LYS A 214 -14.18 -2.21 5.15
C LYS A 214 -13.79 -0.87 4.51
N ASP A 215 -13.64 -0.82 3.19
CA ASP A 215 -13.27 0.40 2.47
C ASP A 215 -14.27 1.54 2.70
N ALA A 216 -15.56 1.22 2.68
CA ALA A 216 -16.62 2.21 2.90
C ALA A 216 -16.63 2.75 4.34
N VAL A 217 -16.42 1.88 5.34
CA VAL A 217 -16.32 2.25 6.75
C VAL A 217 -15.04 3.06 7.01
N MET A 218 -13.89 2.64 6.46
CA MET A 218 -12.63 3.40 6.55
C MET A 218 -12.80 4.82 5.97
N ALA A 219 -13.47 4.93 4.80
CA ALA A 219 -13.76 6.23 4.19
C ALA A 219 -14.64 7.10 5.10
N ASP A 220 -15.62 6.51 5.77
CA ASP A 220 -16.50 7.21 6.71
C ASP A 220 -15.69 7.81 7.86
N ARG A 221 -14.85 7.03 8.51
CA ARG A 221 -14.00 7.47 9.60
C ARG A 221 -12.98 8.53 9.19
N ILE A 222 -12.42 8.39 7.98
CA ILE A 222 -11.51 9.39 7.40
C ILE A 222 -12.24 10.71 7.14
N LEU A 223 -13.48 10.68 6.63
CA LEU A 223 -14.28 11.88 6.41
C LEU A 223 -14.59 12.61 7.72
N GLU A 224 -14.98 11.89 8.77
CA GLU A 224 -15.21 12.47 10.11
C GLU A 224 -13.98 13.20 10.65
N ALA A 225 -12.77 12.67 10.39
CA ALA A 225 -11.51 13.27 10.85
C ALA A 225 -10.93 14.32 9.90
N SER A 226 -11.47 14.48 8.68
CA SER A 226 -10.83 15.20 7.56
C SER A 226 -10.64 16.69 7.78
N ALA A 227 -11.43 17.34 8.63
CA ALA A 227 -11.36 18.78 8.89
C ALA A 227 -9.96 19.25 9.36
N ARG A 228 -9.21 18.41 10.06
CA ARG A 228 -7.83 18.67 10.48
C ARG A 228 -6.76 18.09 9.58
N GLY A 229 -7.17 17.31 8.58
CA GLY A 229 -6.32 16.46 7.78
C GLY A 229 -6.14 15.06 8.38
N VAL A 230 -5.82 14.09 7.53
CA VAL A 230 -5.64 12.68 7.93
C VAL A 230 -4.41 12.08 7.26
N VAL A 231 -3.61 11.36 8.03
CA VAL A 231 -2.62 10.40 7.53
C VAL A 231 -3.15 9.02 7.91
N ALA A 232 -3.55 8.25 6.92
CA ALA A 232 -4.14 6.92 7.11
C ALA A 232 -3.15 5.82 6.77
N ILE A 233 -2.97 4.87 7.69
CA ILE A 233 -2.13 3.68 7.56
C ILE A 233 -3.04 2.51 7.30
N LEU A 234 -2.89 1.89 6.14
CA LEU A 234 -3.77 0.82 5.70
C LEU A 234 -3.09 -0.08 4.67
N GLY A 235 -3.60 -1.27 4.48
CA GLY A 235 -3.10 -2.19 3.46
C GLY A 235 -3.19 -1.58 2.06
N ARG A 236 -2.23 -1.90 1.20
CA ARG A 236 -2.11 -1.36 -0.15
C ARG A 236 -3.40 -1.53 -0.96
N GLY A 237 -4.15 -2.62 -0.77
CA GLY A 237 -5.44 -2.85 -1.42
C GLY A 237 -6.46 -1.75 -1.10
N HIS A 238 -6.55 -1.33 0.16
CA HIS A 238 -7.45 -0.29 0.64
C HIS A 238 -7.09 1.11 0.13
N ALA A 239 -5.79 1.38 -0.13
CA ALA A 239 -5.32 2.67 -0.64
C ALA A 239 -5.59 2.87 -2.15
N ARG A 240 -6.01 1.85 -2.87
CA ARG A 240 -6.22 1.92 -4.34
C ARG A 240 -7.36 2.85 -4.73
N ARG A 241 -7.09 3.71 -5.70
CA ARG A 241 -8.07 4.68 -6.23
C ARG A 241 -9.19 4.01 -7.02
N ASP A 242 -8.92 2.87 -7.63
CA ASP A 242 -9.86 2.17 -8.52
C ASP A 242 -10.76 1.16 -7.81
N LEU A 243 -10.41 0.73 -6.60
CA LEU A 243 -11.14 -0.33 -5.86
C LEU A 243 -11.31 -0.06 -4.36
N GLY A 244 -10.48 0.80 -3.75
CA GLY A 244 -10.40 0.98 -2.29
C GLY A 244 -11.09 2.22 -1.76
N VAL A 245 -10.67 2.66 -0.59
CA VAL A 245 -11.15 3.83 0.16
C VAL A 245 -11.36 5.08 -0.69
N PRO A 246 -10.44 5.44 -1.63
CA PRO A 246 -10.63 6.63 -2.46
C PRO A 246 -11.91 6.68 -3.27
N LEU A 247 -12.49 5.52 -3.67
CA LEU A 247 -13.77 5.48 -4.37
C LEU A 247 -14.90 6.08 -3.54
N TYR A 248 -14.95 5.71 -2.26
CA TYR A 248 -16.00 6.14 -1.34
C TYR A 248 -15.79 7.59 -0.91
N LEU A 249 -14.54 8.01 -0.74
CA LEU A 249 -14.20 9.41 -0.47
C LEU A 249 -14.62 10.31 -1.64
N ALA A 250 -14.32 9.91 -2.88
CA ALA A 250 -14.70 10.67 -4.08
C ALA A 250 -16.22 10.75 -4.28
N ALA A 251 -16.96 9.69 -3.96
CA ALA A 251 -18.42 9.68 -4.06
C ALA A 251 -19.11 10.59 -3.03
N ARG A 252 -18.52 10.71 -1.83
CA ARG A 252 -19.14 11.41 -0.68
C ARG A 252 -18.60 12.82 -0.49
N ALA A 253 -17.37 13.09 -0.90
CA ALA A 253 -16.70 14.37 -0.76
C ALA A 253 -15.79 14.65 -1.97
N PRO A 254 -16.34 14.90 -3.15
CA PRO A 254 -15.56 15.03 -4.41
C PRO A 254 -14.54 16.18 -4.40
N ALA A 255 -14.73 17.20 -3.57
CA ALA A 255 -13.80 18.32 -3.40
C ALA A 255 -12.64 18.00 -2.44
N LEU A 256 -12.65 16.86 -1.74
CA LEU A 256 -11.62 16.50 -0.79
C LEU A 256 -10.32 16.12 -1.51
N GLN A 257 -9.23 16.77 -1.14
CA GLN A 257 -7.91 16.46 -1.69
C GLN A 257 -7.36 15.17 -1.06
N VAL A 258 -7.44 14.08 -1.80
CA VAL A 258 -6.96 12.76 -1.40
C VAL A 258 -5.74 12.40 -2.24
N LEU A 259 -4.63 12.05 -1.59
CA LEU A 259 -3.45 11.49 -2.23
C LEU A 259 -3.24 10.05 -1.77
N SER A 260 -3.14 9.14 -2.72
CA SER A 260 -2.90 7.72 -2.49
C SER A 260 -1.46 7.35 -2.84
N LEU A 261 -0.74 6.81 -1.85
CA LEU A 261 0.59 6.23 -2.00
C LEU A 261 0.49 4.71 -1.92
N GLY A 262 1.03 4.01 -2.92
CA GLY A 262 1.32 2.58 -2.83
C GLY A 262 2.79 2.36 -2.45
N LEU A 263 3.04 1.71 -1.32
CA LEU A 263 4.34 1.17 -0.96
C LEU A 263 4.47 -0.22 -1.59
N VAL A 264 5.43 -0.39 -2.50
CA VAL A 264 5.54 -1.55 -3.37
C VAL A 264 6.89 -2.22 -3.19
N GLU A 265 6.86 -3.48 -2.83
CA GLU A 265 8.07 -4.30 -2.77
C GLU A 265 8.59 -4.59 -4.18
N ILE A 266 9.90 -4.52 -4.37
CA ILE A 266 10.50 -4.87 -5.65
C ILE A 266 10.39 -6.38 -5.90
N ASP A 267 10.03 -6.72 -7.13
CA ASP A 267 10.08 -8.07 -7.63
C ASP A 267 11.44 -8.29 -8.33
N PRO A 268 12.25 -9.29 -7.92
CA PRO A 268 13.52 -9.59 -8.57
C PRO A 268 13.39 -9.93 -10.07
N GLN A 269 12.20 -10.32 -10.52
CA GLN A 269 11.93 -10.67 -11.92
C GLN A 269 11.45 -9.48 -12.74
N ALA A 270 11.08 -8.36 -12.10
CA ALA A 270 10.64 -7.16 -12.80
C ALA A 270 11.83 -6.44 -13.47
N HIS A 271 11.65 -6.05 -14.71
CA HIS A 271 12.66 -5.32 -15.50
C HIS A 271 12.47 -3.80 -15.44
N GLY A 272 11.25 -3.34 -15.16
CA GLY A 272 10.92 -1.92 -15.08
C GLY A 272 9.64 -1.64 -14.30
N VAL A 273 9.29 -0.36 -14.21
CA VAL A 273 8.06 0.08 -13.51
C VAL A 273 6.80 -0.45 -14.18
N GLU A 274 6.85 -0.66 -15.48
CA GLU A 274 5.74 -1.18 -16.31
C GLU A 274 5.31 -2.61 -15.92
N ASP A 275 6.19 -3.38 -15.32
CA ASP A 275 5.90 -4.75 -14.87
C ASP A 275 5.04 -4.76 -13.60
N TYR A 276 4.95 -3.62 -12.91
CA TYR A 276 4.15 -3.51 -11.70
C TYR A 276 2.71 -3.09 -12.03
N PRO A 277 1.72 -3.94 -11.73
CA PRO A 277 0.32 -3.58 -11.91
C PRO A 277 -0.09 -2.29 -11.20
N GLU A 278 0.55 -1.97 -10.09
CA GLU A 278 0.34 -0.76 -9.30
C GLU A 278 0.66 0.53 -10.09
N ALA A 279 1.60 0.45 -11.04
CA ALA A 279 1.99 1.60 -11.88
C ALA A 279 0.97 1.96 -12.96
N ARG A 280 -0.09 1.17 -13.11
CA ARG A 280 -1.18 1.50 -14.05
C ARG A 280 -1.90 2.76 -13.59
N ARG A 281 -2.16 3.66 -14.55
CA ARG A 281 -2.91 4.90 -14.28
C ARG A 281 -4.22 4.61 -13.56
N GLY A 282 -4.54 5.44 -12.57
CA GLY A 282 -5.77 5.37 -11.79
C GLY A 282 -5.74 4.34 -10.63
N ARG A 283 -4.60 3.66 -10.39
CA ARG A 283 -4.48 2.81 -9.20
C ARG A 283 -3.97 3.56 -7.98
N PHE A 284 -2.93 4.36 -8.15
CA PHE A 284 -2.32 5.22 -7.12
C PHE A 284 -1.95 6.56 -7.73
N ASP A 285 -1.67 7.56 -6.90
CA ASP A 285 -1.08 8.82 -7.33
C ASP A 285 0.45 8.71 -7.37
N LEU A 286 1.02 8.09 -6.35
CA LEU A 286 2.45 7.84 -6.21
C LEU A 286 2.69 6.38 -5.83
N LEU A 287 3.82 5.85 -6.29
CA LEU A 287 4.40 4.61 -5.78
C LEU A 287 5.73 4.91 -5.10
N TRP A 288 6.06 4.15 -4.08
CA TRP A 288 7.39 4.15 -3.49
C TRP A 288 7.87 2.71 -3.38
N PHE A 289 8.93 2.40 -4.13
CA PHE A 289 9.48 1.06 -4.19
C PHE A 289 10.41 0.82 -3.01
N THR A 290 10.33 -0.37 -2.43
CA THR A 290 11.15 -0.81 -1.30
C THR A 290 11.71 -2.20 -1.55
N GLU A 291 12.72 -2.58 -0.78
CA GLU A 291 13.11 -3.99 -0.72
C GLU A 291 11.93 -4.82 -0.16
N ALA A 292 11.83 -6.06 -0.63
CA ALA A 292 10.85 -7.01 -0.13
C ALA A 292 11.20 -7.44 1.30
N ALA A 293 10.20 -7.55 2.17
CA ALA A 293 10.39 -8.15 3.46
C ALA A 293 10.72 -9.65 3.32
N ARG A 294 11.62 -10.14 4.15
CA ARG A 294 11.92 -11.58 4.20
C ARG A 294 10.76 -12.30 4.86
N ARG A 295 10.07 -13.12 4.09
CA ARG A 295 8.98 -13.98 4.57
C ARG A 295 9.00 -15.32 3.82
N GLU A 296 8.44 -16.32 4.44
CA GLU A 296 8.10 -17.55 3.72
C GLU A 296 6.94 -17.27 2.76
N ASP A 297 6.90 -17.97 1.64
CA ASP A 297 5.77 -17.87 0.71
C ASP A 297 4.48 -18.29 1.43
N PRO A 298 3.52 -17.37 1.65
CA PRO A 298 2.28 -17.70 2.34
C PRO A 298 1.48 -18.80 1.65
N CYS A 299 1.69 -18.98 0.36
CA CYS A 299 1.01 -20.02 -0.40
C CYS A 299 1.53 -21.44 -0.11
N LEU A 300 2.72 -21.59 0.47
CA LEU A 300 3.21 -22.88 0.94
C LEU A 300 2.41 -23.37 2.15
N ALA A 301 2.01 -22.48 3.05
CA ALA A 301 1.18 -22.81 4.20
C ALA A 301 -0.27 -23.17 3.79
N PHE A 302 -0.81 -22.50 2.77
CA PHE A 302 -2.17 -22.77 2.26
C PHE A 302 -2.31 -24.16 1.63
N LYS A 303 -1.28 -24.68 0.99
CA LYS A 303 -1.31 -26.01 0.34
C LYS A 303 -1.37 -27.19 1.32
N GLY A 304 -1.20 -26.94 2.62
CA GLY A 304 -1.21 -27.95 3.68
C GLY A 304 -2.48 -27.99 4.53
N VAL A 305 -3.44 -27.09 4.34
CA VAL A 305 -4.67 -27.05 5.13
C VAL A 305 -5.79 -27.72 4.34
N PRO A 306 -6.32 -28.88 4.79
CA PRO A 306 -7.52 -29.47 4.20
C PRO A 306 -8.70 -28.50 4.36
N VAL A 307 -9.34 -28.10 3.26
CA VAL A 307 -10.60 -27.36 3.32
C VAL A 307 -11.62 -28.24 4.08
N PRO A 308 -12.21 -27.78 5.19
CA PRO A 308 -13.29 -28.52 5.85
C PRO A 308 -14.45 -28.66 4.85
N ARG A 309 -14.87 -29.90 4.64
CA ARG A 309 -16.04 -30.24 3.81
C ARG A 309 -17.33 -29.83 4.49
#